data_380f648819ce51604a5a4b239441a001
#
_entry.id   380f648819ce51604a5a4b239441a001
#
_cell.length_a   1.000
_cell.length_b   1.000
_cell.length_c   1.000
_cell.angle_alpha   90.00
_cell.angle_beta   90.00
_cell.angle_gamma   90.00
#
_symmetry.space_group_name_H-M   'P 1'
#
loop_
_entity.id
_entity.type
_entity.pdbx_description
1 polymer ?
#
loop_
_entity_poly.entity_id
_entity_poly.type
_entity_poly.pdbx_seq_one_letter_code
_entity_poly.pdbx_strand_id
1 'polypeptide(L)'
;IAARDFGGTKKWRTCYTSDGTGHAMLYAVSDQAIAAAIPVHERQEAMALIHDGARCLGAVVRDLITGDLRAYLARATVMATGGFGRIWGVSTNAIINEGMGQALALETGVARLANLEAVQFHPTAIVPAGILVTEGCRGDGGLLRDVDGHRFMPDYEPEKKELASRDVVSRRMAEHMRKGKGIKGPFGDFLWLDITVLGRAHIEKNLREVKDICQYFLGIDPTVDFIPVRPTQHYSMGGIRTDHQGQSPWLRGLFACGEVACWDLHGFNRLGGNSVAETVVAGMLVGEYVADFCATPEGQVKISTALAQDFLRREQAGIDRLLARPGRENAIAIRQAMERVMTDRVGLFRKGPDLEAAVAELQALLVRAGDLGVRNPYPGANPELVLAYRLPRMLKVALGAAMGALARTESRGAH
;
A
#
# COMPACT_ATOMS: atom_id res chain seq x y z
N ILE A 1 -21.40 17.47 11.88
CA ILE A 1 -20.45 16.69 11.04
C ILE A 1 -20.18 17.51 9.79
N ALA A 2 -18.91 17.84 9.52
CA ALA A 2 -18.51 18.50 8.29
C ALA A 2 -18.44 17.46 7.15
N ALA A 3 -18.93 17.83 5.97
CA ALA A 3 -18.89 16.97 4.80
C ALA A 3 -18.45 17.77 3.57
N ARG A 4 -17.83 17.09 2.59
CA ARG A 4 -17.43 17.67 1.30
C ARG A 4 -17.68 16.69 0.16
N ASP A 5 -17.66 17.19 -1.06
CA ASP A 5 -17.63 16.38 -2.26
C ASP A 5 -16.18 16.03 -2.65
N PHE A 6 -15.96 14.83 -3.19
CA PHE A 6 -14.70 14.41 -3.79
C PHE A 6 -14.92 13.96 -5.23
N GLY A 7 -13.85 13.95 -6.01
CA GLY A 7 -13.87 13.55 -7.41
C GLY A 7 -14.57 12.20 -7.63
N GLY A 8 -15.54 12.20 -8.53
CA GLY A 8 -16.34 11.02 -8.87
C GLY A 8 -17.52 10.71 -7.94
N THR A 9 -17.63 11.31 -6.73
CA THR A 9 -18.69 10.96 -5.77
C THR A 9 -20.04 11.60 -6.09
N LYS A 10 -20.06 12.79 -6.66
CA LYS A 10 -21.27 13.59 -7.00
C LYS A 10 -22.22 13.86 -5.82
N LYS A 11 -21.75 13.69 -4.58
CA LYS A 11 -22.53 13.86 -3.35
C LYS A 11 -21.65 14.38 -2.22
N TRP A 12 -22.21 15.27 -1.41
CA TRP A 12 -21.61 15.77 -0.17
C TRP A 12 -21.74 14.72 0.92
N ARG A 13 -20.92 13.68 0.87
CA ARG A 13 -21.00 12.55 1.78
C ARG A 13 -19.68 12.19 2.47
N THR A 14 -18.58 12.80 2.06
CA THR A 14 -17.27 12.52 2.66
C THR A 14 -17.13 13.38 3.93
N CYS A 15 -17.26 12.72 5.08
CA CYS A 15 -17.03 13.35 6.37
C CYS A 15 -15.55 13.61 6.60
N TYR A 16 -15.21 14.70 7.26
CA TYR A 16 -13.81 15.07 7.48
C TYR A 16 -13.61 15.93 8.72
N THR A 17 -12.39 15.94 9.23
CA THR A 17 -11.90 16.84 10.28
C THR A 17 -10.73 17.63 9.68
N SER A 18 -11.00 18.82 9.15
CA SER A 18 -10.03 19.65 8.43
C SER A 18 -9.31 18.83 7.34
N ASP A 19 -8.00 18.98 7.17
CA ASP A 19 -7.13 18.14 6.35
C ASP A 19 -6.43 17.01 7.14
N GLY A 20 -6.64 16.93 8.47
CA GLY A 20 -6.07 15.96 9.41
C GLY A 20 -6.98 14.78 9.78
N THR A 21 -7.94 14.39 8.95
CA THR A 21 -8.93 13.34 9.25
C THR A 21 -8.29 12.01 9.65
N GLY A 22 -7.21 11.61 8.96
CA GLY A 22 -6.48 10.37 9.25
C GLY A 22 -5.89 10.34 10.65
N HIS A 23 -5.23 11.42 11.06
CA HIS A 23 -4.69 11.58 12.41
C HIS A 23 -5.78 11.53 13.48
N ALA A 24 -6.86 12.30 13.30
CA ALA A 24 -7.96 12.33 14.26
C ALA A 24 -8.58 10.95 14.50
N MET A 25 -8.75 10.16 13.44
CA MET A 25 -9.28 8.78 13.54
C MET A 25 -8.29 7.85 14.20
N LEU A 26 -7.00 7.92 13.84
CA LEU A 26 -5.97 7.07 14.44
C LEU A 26 -5.87 7.30 15.94
N TYR A 27 -5.84 8.55 16.39
CA TYR A 27 -5.82 8.87 17.83
C TYR A 27 -7.06 8.35 18.54
N ALA A 28 -8.25 8.58 17.99
CA ALA A 28 -9.49 8.09 18.60
C ALA A 28 -9.52 6.57 18.76
N VAL A 29 -9.06 5.81 17.75
CA VAL A 29 -9.00 4.34 17.82
C VAL A 29 -7.91 3.88 18.76
N SER A 30 -6.74 4.54 18.78
CA SER A 30 -5.63 4.23 19.70
C SER A 30 -6.05 4.44 21.16
N ASP A 31 -6.72 5.55 21.47
CA ASP A 31 -7.22 5.83 22.82
C ASP A 31 -8.22 4.76 23.28
N GLN A 32 -9.10 4.29 22.41
CA GLN A 32 -10.04 3.21 22.71
C GLN A 32 -9.32 1.88 22.93
N ALA A 33 -8.29 1.56 22.14
CA ALA A 33 -7.49 0.35 22.32
C ALA A 33 -6.75 0.35 23.68
N ILE A 34 -6.21 1.50 24.08
CA ILE A 34 -5.56 1.70 25.39
C ILE A 34 -6.60 1.56 26.51
N ALA A 35 -7.75 2.21 26.39
CA ALA A 35 -8.83 2.14 27.39
C ALA A 35 -9.37 0.72 27.56
N ALA A 36 -9.40 -0.07 26.49
CA ALA A 36 -9.78 -1.49 26.50
C ALA A 36 -8.65 -2.44 26.93
N ALA A 37 -7.47 -1.91 27.29
CA ALA A 37 -6.28 -2.67 27.67
C ALA A 37 -5.90 -3.77 26.67
N ILE A 38 -6.04 -3.48 25.37
CA ILE A 38 -5.66 -4.42 24.30
C ILE A 38 -4.13 -4.49 24.25
N PRO A 39 -3.52 -5.70 24.38
CA PRO A 39 -2.07 -5.84 24.30
C PRO A 39 -1.55 -5.47 22.93
N VAL A 40 -0.58 -4.56 22.88
CA VAL A 40 0.13 -4.15 21.66
C VAL A 40 1.59 -4.56 21.76
N HIS A 41 2.06 -5.36 20.81
CA HIS A 41 3.45 -5.79 20.71
C HIS A 41 4.16 -4.97 19.64
N GLU A 42 4.86 -3.93 20.07
CA GLU A 42 5.60 -3.04 19.18
C GLU A 42 6.88 -3.69 18.66
N ARG A 43 7.36 -3.23 17.51
CA ARG A 43 8.62 -3.65 16.86
C ARG A 43 8.69 -5.16 16.64
N GLN A 44 7.55 -5.77 16.39
CA GLN A 44 7.45 -7.18 16.05
C GLN A 44 6.92 -7.35 14.62
N GLU A 45 7.53 -8.26 13.89
CA GLU A 45 7.20 -8.54 12.50
C GLU A 45 6.75 -9.98 12.31
N ALA A 46 5.60 -10.17 11.68
CA ALA A 46 5.14 -11.49 11.29
C ALA A 46 6.03 -12.04 10.16
N MET A 47 6.56 -13.24 10.37
CA MET A 47 7.47 -13.93 9.46
C MET A 47 6.80 -15.05 8.68
N ALA A 48 5.83 -15.75 9.29
CA ALA A 48 5.06 -16.81 8.67
C ALA A 48 3.69 -16.95 9.35
N LEU A 49 2.70 -17.41 8.60
CA LEU A 49 1.45 -17.89 9.18
C LEU A 49 1.59 -19.37 9.54
N ILE A 50 1.27 -19.73 10.77
CA ILE A 50 1.26 -21.13 11.23
C ILE A 50 -0.06 -21.77 10.79
N HIS A 51 0.00 -22.86 10.04
CA HIS A 51 -1.19 -23.53 9.51
C HIS A 51 -0.96 -25.04 9.33
N ASP A 52 -2.04 -25.81 9.34
CA ASP A 52 -2.04 -27.26 9.09
C ASP A 52 -2.48 -27.64 7.67
N GLY A 53 -2.61 -26.65 6.77
CA GLY A 53 -3.13 -26.81 5.41
C GLY A 53 -4.65 -26.56 5.29
N ALA A 54 -5.38 -26.58 6.38
CA ALA A 54 -6.82 -26.30 6.41
C ALA A 54 -7.14 -25.05 7.26
N ARG A 55 -6.38 -24.84 8.34
CA ARG A 55 -6.61 -23.77 9.32
C ARG A 55 -5.36 -22.96 9.60
N CYS A 56 -5.54 -21.64 9.75
CA CYS A 56 -4.55 -20.75 10.33
C CYS A 56 -4.62 -20.86 11.85
N LEU A 57 -3.49 -21.06 12.50
CA LEU A 57 -3.36 -21.37 13.92
C LEU A 57 -2.46 -20.36 14.64
N GLY A 58 -2.13 -19.25 13.98
CA GLY A 58 -1.30 -18.19 14.52
C GLY A 58 -0.19 -17.75 13.56
N ALA A 59 0.86 -17.17 14.10
CA ALA A 59 1.99 -16.66 13.32
C ALA A 59 3.33 -16.86 14.03
N VAL A 60 4.40 -17.02 13.25
CA VAL A 60 5.77 -16.79 13.72
C VAL A 60 6.06 -15.32 13.62
N VAL A 61 6.61 -14.76 14.68
CA VAL A 61 6.90 -13.33 14.80
C VAL A 61 8.36 -13.16 15.19
N ARG A 62 9.03 -12.18 14.57
CA ARG A 62 10.40 -11.77 14.88
C ARG A 62 10.38 -10.47 15.65
N ASP A 63 11.08 -10.43 16.77
CA ASP A 63 11.42 -9.20 17.46
C ASP A 63 12.50 -8.45 16.67
N LEU A 64 12.21 -7.22 16.24
CA LEU A 64 13.12 -6.43 15.40
C LEU A 64 14.31 -5.84 16.18
N ILE A 65 14.28 -5.88 17.51
CA ILE A 65 15.36 -5.38 18.38
C ILE A 65 16.32 -6.53 18.68
N THR A 66 15.80 -7.65 19.22
CA THR A 66 16.64 -8.77 19.67
C THR A 66 16.96 -9.76 18.55
N GLY A 67 16.07 -9.88 17.57
CA GLY A 67 16.14 -10.89 16.51
C GLY A 67 15.44 -12.21 16.84
N ASP A 68 14.93 -12.35 18.08
CA ASP A 68 14.27 -13.57 18.54
C ASP A 68 13.01 -13.90 17.74
N LEU A 69 12.82 -15.17 17.42
CA LEU A 69 11.59 -15.67 16.85
C LEU A 69 10.68 -16.27 17.92
N ARG A 70 9.39 -15.95 17.84
CA ARG A 70 8.37 -16.47 18.73
C ARG A 70 7.15 -16.94 17.94
N ALA A 71 6.49 -18.00 18.40
CA ALA A 71 5.22 -18.44 17.86
C ALA A 71 4.07 -17.89 18.73
N TYR A 72 3.20 -17.12 18.09
CA TYR A 72 1.93 -16.71 18.69
C TYR A 72 0.84 -17.65 18.17
N LEU A 73 0.31 -18.48 19.04
CA LEU A 73 -0.79 -19.40 18.71
C LEU A 73 -2.12 -18.72 18.97
N ALA A 74 -3.02 -18.79 18.00
CA ALA A 74 -4.30 -18.11 18.04
C ALA A 74 -5.40 -18.95 17.39
N ARG A 75 -6.62 -18.81 17.90
CA ARG A 75 -7.83 -19.45 17.32
C ARG A 75 -8.17 -18.83 15.97
N ALA A 76 -7.94 -17.53 15.82
CA ALA A 76 -8.10 -16.78 14.60
C ALA A 76 -6.94 -15.79 14.45
N THR A 77 -6.55 -15.50 13.20
CA THR A 77 -5.52 -14.52 12.86
C THR A 77 -6.13 -13.52 11.89
N VAL A 78 -6.06 -12.23 12.22
CA VAL A 78 -6.55 -11.15 11.35
C VAL A 78 -5.36 -10.44 10.70
N MET A 79 -5.35 -10.40 9.39
CA MET A 79 -4.39 -9.60 8.62
C MET A 79 -4.97 -8.20 8.40
N ALA A 80 -4.25 -7.18 8.90
CA ALA A 80 -4.60 -5.76 8.74
C ALA A 80 -3.36 -4.94 8.38
N THR A 81 -2.50 -5.50 7.52
CA THR A 81 -1.14 -5.04 7.22
C THR A 81 -1.07 -3.96 6.14
N GLY A 82 -2.20 -3.49 5.64
CA GLY A 82 -2.26 -2.50 4.58
C GLY A 82 -1.85 -3.04 3.20
N GLY A 83 -1.58 -2.12 2.27
CA GLY A 83 -1.30 -2.43 0.89
C GLY A 83 0.16 -2.80 0.59
N PHE A 84 0.50 -2.79 -0.71
CA PHE A 84 1.82 -3.17 -1.22
C PHE A 84 2.43 -2.10 -2.16
N GLY A 85 2.07 -0.83 -1.97
CA GLY A 85 2.50 0.24 -2.87
C GLY A 85 4.00 0.46 -2.96
N ARG A 86 4.78 -0.02 -2.00
CA ARG A 86 6.25 0.12 -1.98
C ARG A 86 7.00 -0.85 -2.88
N ILE A 87 6.29 -1.63 -3.70
CA ILE A 87 6.92 -2.33 -4.83
C ILE A 87 7.07 -1.41 -6.07
N TRP A 88 6.43 -0.21 -6.09
CA TRP A 88 6.69 0.85 -7.07
C TRP A 88 7.73 1.84 -6.55
N GLY A 89 8.49 2.44 -7.45
CA GLY A 89 9.57 3.37 -7.10
C GLY A 89 9.11 4.62 -6.38
N VAL A 90 7.88 5.09 -6.65
CA VAL A 90 7.26 6.19 -5.92
C VAL A 90 5.85 5.79 -5.50
N SER A 91 5.56 5.95 -4.22
CA SER A 91 4.26 5.64 -3.62
C SER A 91 3.95 6.63 -2.51
N THR A 92 2.66 6.91 -2.33
CA THR A 92 2.17 7.69 -1.18
C THR A 92 2.08 6.87 0.10
N ASN A 93 2.29 5.56 0.00
CA ASN A 93 2.19 4.65 1.14
C ASN A 93 3.37 4.82 2.11
N ALA A 94 3.16 4.47 3.37
CA ALA A 94 4.22 4.32 4.34
C ALA A 94 5.28 3.33 3.85
N ILE A 95 6.54 3.52 4.27
CA ILE A 95 7.68 2.68 3.82
C ILE A 95 7.52 1.20 4.17
N ILE A 96 6.67 0.88 5.17
CA ILE A 96 6.39 -0.49 5.59
C ILE A 96 5.35 -1.19 4.73
N ASN A 97 4.64 -0.50 3.83
CA ASN A 97 3.62 -1.09 2.97
C ASN A 97 4.26 -1.80 1.77
N GLU A 98 5.04 -2.82 2.07
CA GLU A 98 5.85 -3.61 1.14
C GLU A 98 5.14 -4.89 0.67
N GLY A 99 3.89 -5.11 1.08
CA GLY A 99 3.10 -6.29 0.71
C GLY A 99 3.40 -7.54 1.54
N MET A 100 3.95 -7.37 2.74
CA MET A 100 4.31 -8.53 3.57
C MET A 100 3.10 -9.39 3.94
N GLY A 101 1.97 -8.79 4.29
CA GLY A 101 0.76 -9.55 4.61
C GLY A 101 0.27 -10.40 3.45
N GLN A 102 0.25 -9.83 2.23
CA GLN A 102 -0.09 -10.56 1.01
C GLN A 102 0.89 -11.69 0.74
N ALA A 103 2.20 -11.43 0.89
CA ALA A 103 3.23 -12.44 0.69
C ALA A 103 3.12 -13.60 1.68
N LEU A 104 2.87 -13.32 2.96
CA LEU A 104 2.69 -14.36 3.99
C LEU A 104 1.46 -15.24 3.70
N ALA A 105 0.36 -14.65 3.25
CA ALA A 105 -0.81 -15.42 2.83
C ALA A 105 -0.49 -16.31 1.62
N LEU A 106 0.20 -15.76 0.61
CA LEU A 106 0.63 -16.52 -0.57
C LEU A 106 1.57 -17.69 -0.19
N GLU A 107 2.50 -17.48 0.74
CA GLU A 107 3.48 -18.47 1.18
C GLU A 107 2.86 -19.65 1.94
N THR A 108 1.60 -19.54 2.40
CA THR A 108 0.86 -20.69 2.93
C THR A 108 0.61 -21.76 1.86
N GLY A 109 0.62 -21.40 0.56
CA GLY A 109 0.25 -22.29 -0.54
C GLY A 109 -1.25 -22.63 -0.58
N VAL A 110 -2.04 -22.12 0.35
CA VAL A 110 -3.47 -22.41 0.52
C VAL A 110 -4.32 -21.16 0.37
N ALA A 111 -4.00 -20.10 1.11
CA ALA A 111 -4.67 -18.81 0.97
C ALA A 111 -4.39 -18.21 -0.43
N ARG A 112 -5.37 -17.53 -0.99
CA ARG A 112 -5.27 -16.98 -2.34
C ARG A 112 -5.26 -15.46 -2.32
N LEU A 113 -4.53 -14.90 -3.26
CA LEU A 113 -4.56 -13.47 -3.56
C LEU A 113 -5.42 -13.23 -4.79
N ALA A 114 -6.04 -12.06 -4.89
CA ALA A 114 -6.84 -11.67 -6.04
C ALA A 114 -6.59 -10.21 -6.41
N ASN A 115 -6.72 -9.91 -7.71
CA ASN A 115 -6.71 -8.57 -8.28
C ASN A 115 -5.49 -7.71 -7.90
N LEU A 116 -4.29 -8.29 -7.74
CA LEU A 116 -3.09 -7.55 -7.37
C LEU A 116 -2.71 -6.46 -8.39
N GLU A 117 -3.16 -6.59 -9.64
CA GLU A 117 -3.02 -5.60 -10.70
C GLU A 117 -3.98 -4.41 -10.54
N ALA A 118 -5.00 -4.54 -9.68
CA ALA A 118 -5.95 -3.48 -9.39
C ALA A 118 -5.35 -2.49 -8.40
N VAL A 119 -4.66 -1.48 -8.91
CA VAL A 119 -4.05 -0.41 -8.12
C VAL A 119 -4.53 0.95 -8.59
N GLN A 120 -4.56 1.91 -7.68
CA GLN A 120 -4.93 3.29 -7.95
C GLN A 120 -3.69 4.19 -7.89
N PHE A 121 -3.56 5.07 -8.88
CA PHE A 121 -2.61 6.17 -8.85
C PHE A 121 -3.33 7.44 -8.41
N HIS A 122 -2.72 8.19 -7.49
CA HIS A 122 -3.23 9.49 -7.06
C HIS A 122 -2.57 10.60 -7.88
N PRO A 123 -3.34 11.58 -8.39
CA PRO A 123 -2.79 12.63 -9.24
C PRO A 123 -1.75 13.50 -8.57
N THR A 124 -1.94 13.81 -7.28
CA THR A 124 -1.23 14.86 -6.58
C THR A 124 -0.40 14.31 -5.40
N ALA A 125 0.74 13.69 -5.72
CA ALA A 125 1.79 13.41 -4.74
C ALA A 125 2.99 14.34 -5.01
N ILE A 126 3.56 14.90 -3.95
CA ILE A 126 4.68 15.84 -4.08
C ILE A 126 5.96 15.17 -4.58
N VAL A 127 6.73 15.88 -5.38
CA VAL A 127 8.02 15.43 -5.91
C VAL A 127 9.14 16.08 -5.09
N PRO A 128 10.16 15.30 -4.61
CA PRO A 128 10.39 13.88 -4.86
C PRO A 128 9.77 12.93 -3.83
N ALA A 129 9.27 13.43 -2.71
CA ALA A 129 8.97 12.64 -1.51
C ALA A 129 7.83 11.62 -1.67
N GLY A 130 6.94 11.81 -2.66
CA GLY A 130 5.78 10.95 -2.86
C GLY A 130 4.65 11.17 -1.84
N ILE A 131 4.76 12.17 -0.94
CA ILE A 131 3.75 12.46 0.07
C ILE A 131 2.48 12.96 -0.61
N LEU A 132 1.33 12.44 -0.15
CA LEU A 132 0.03 12.80 -0.68
C LEU A 132 -0.32 14.27 -0.37
N VAL A 133 -0.69 15.03 -1.40
CA VAL A 133 -1.48 16.25 -1.23
C VAL A 133 -2.95 15.89 -1.39
N THR A 134 -3.73 16.19 -0.35
CA THR A 134 -5.16 15.80 -0.29
C THR A 134 -5.94 16.26 -1.53
N GLU A 135 -6.88 15.43 -1.97
CA GLU A 135 -7.83 15.79 -3.02
C GLU A 135 -8.67 17.02 -2.64
N GLY A 136 -8.77 17.31 -1.34
CA GLY A 136 -9.42 18.53 -0.84
C GLY A 136 -8.90 19.81 -1.48
N CYS A 137 -7.60 19.89 -1.78
CA CYS A 137 -7.02 21.06 -2.49
C CYS A 137 -7.71 21.32 -3.83
N ARG A 138 -7.96 20.27 -4.63
CA ARG A 138 -8.68 20.37 -5.90
C ARG A 138 -10.19 20.55 -5.68
N GLY A 139 -10.73 19.93 -4.64
CA GLY A 139 -12.12 20.08 -4.21
C GLY A 139 -12.47 21.52 -3.83
N ASP A 140 -11.54 22.22 -3.18
CA ASP A 140 -11.67 23.61 -2.78
C ASP A 140 -11.43 24.59 -3.95
N GLY A 141 -10.96 24.12 -5.12
CA GLY A 141 -10.77 24.92 -6.32
C GLY A 141 -9.33 25.06 -6.80
N GLY A 142 -8.38 24.31 -6.24
CA GLY A 142 -6.99 24.26 -6.72
C GLY A 142 -6.88 23.75 -8.15
N LEU A 143 -5.90 24.26 -8.90
CA LEU A 143 -5.74 24.09 -10.35
C LEU A 143 -4.51 23.26 -10.66
N LEU A 144 -4.56 22.47 -11.74
CA LEU A 144 -3.38 21.79 -12.31
C LEU A 144 -2.83 22.60 -13.49
N ARG A 145 -1.52 22.94 -13.41
CA ARG A 145 -0.84 23.73 -14.44
C ARG A 145 0.38 23.00 -15.01
N ASP A 146 0.66 23.28 -16.27
CA ASP A 146 1.83 22.75 -16.98
C ASP A 146 3.05 23.68 -16.91
N VAL A 147 4.10 23.37 -17.70
CA VAL A 147 5.34 24.13 -17.76
C VAL A 147 5.14 25.58 -18.24
N ASP A 148 4.11 25.83 -19.05
CA ASP A 148 3.76 27.16 -19.56
C ASP A 148 2.80 27.93 -18.61
N GLY A 149 2.44 27.33 -17.46
CA GLY A 149 1.46 27.87 -16.53
C GLY A 149 0.01 27.68 -16.97
N HIS A 150 -0.23 26.98 -18.08
CA HIS A 150 -1.56 26.73 -18.61
C HIS A 150 -2.33 25.73 -17.74
N ARG A 151 -3.61 26.01 -17.45
CA ARG A 151 -4.55 25.10 -16.81
C ARG A 151 -5.06 24.09 -17.83
N PHE A 152 -4.46 22.91 -17.90
CA PHE A 152 -4.67 21.94 -18.99
C PHE A 152 -5.85 20.97 -18.77
N MET A 153 -6.34 20.77 -17.55
CA MET A 153 -7.41 19.80 -17.31
C MET A 153 -8.70 20.07 -18.08
N PRO A 154 -9.14 21.32 -18.27
CA PRO A 154 -10.33 21.63 -19.10
C PRO A 154 -10.22 21.16 -20.56
N ASP A 155 -8.99 21.07 -21.11
CA ASP A 155 -8.75 20.62 -22.50
C ASP A 155 -9.04 19.12 -22.68
N TYR A 156 -8.93 18.35 -21.62
CA TYR A 156 -9.17 16.91 -21.61
C TYR A 156 -10.55 16.55 -21.02
N GLU A 157 -10.95 17.24 -19.97
CA GLU A 157 -12.15 16.93 -19.17
C GLU A 157 -12.95 18.24 -18.92
N PRO A 158 -13.65 18.80 -19.92
CA PRO A 158 -14.24 20.13 -19.85
C PRO A 158 -15.32 20.26 -18.77
N GLU A 159 -16.06 19.17 -18.46
CA GLU A 159 -17.13 19.20 -17.46
C GLU A 159 -16.60 19.13 -16.03
N LYS A 160 -15.75 18.12 -15.74
CA LYS A 160 -15.30 17.83 -14.36
C LYS A 160 -13.95 18.41 -14.03
N LYS A 161 -13.16 18.72 -15.02
CA LYS A 161 -11.84 19.38 -14.88
C LYS A 161 -10.97 18.61 -13.87
N GLU A 162 -10.44 19.29 -12.86
CA GLU A 162 -9.62 18.70 -11.79
C GLU A 162 -10.39 17.75 -10.87
N LEU A 163 -11.72 17.70 -10.93
CA LEU A 163 -12.59 16.82 -10.15
C LEU A 163 -13.08 15.60 -10.92
N ALA A 164 -12.51 15.31 -12.09
CA ALA A 164 -12.65 14.00 -12.70
C ALA A 164 -12.10 12.91 -11.77
N SER A 165 -12.47 11.63 -12.01
CA SER A 165 -11.99 10.53 -11.19
C SER A 165 -10.46 10.42 -11.20
N ARG A 166 -9.87 9.89 -10.13
CA ARG A 166 -8.40 9.86 -9.93
C ARG A 166 -7.66 9.20 -11.08
N ASP A 167 -8.18 8.09 -11.61
CA ASP A 167 -7.61 7.37 -12.74
C ASP A 167 -7.59 8.24 -14.01
N VAL A 168 -8.66 8.99 -14.26
CA VAL A 168 -8.74 9.93 -15.39
C VAL A 168 -7.73 11.06 -15.22
N VAL A 169 -7.75 11.77 -14.08
CA VAL A 169 -6.81 12.89 -13.85
C VAL A 169 -5.37 12.42 -13.94
N SER A 170 -5.02 11.30 -13.28
CA SER A 170 -3.66 10.74 -13.32
C SER A 170 -3.21 10.40 -14.74
N ARG A 171 -4.10 9.82 -15.55
CA ARG A 171 -3.81 9.47 -16.94
C ARG A 171 -3.61 10.73 -17.81
N ARG A 172 -4.49 11.73 -17.66
CA ARG A 172 -4.37 13.00 -18.41
C ARG A 172 -3.09 13.76 -18.04
N MET A 173 -2.73 13.80 -16.76
CA MET A 173 -1.45 14.36 -16.31
C MET A 173 -0.26 13.66 -16.98
N ALA A 174 -0.25 12.33 -16.94
CA ALA A 174 0.83 11.54 -17.52
C ALA A 174 0.90 11.70 -19.07
N GLU A 175 -0.24 11.73 -19.76
CA GLU A 175 -0.31 12.03 -21.20
C GLU A 175 0.23 13.43 -21.51
N HIS A 176 -0.13 14.42 -20.68
CA HIS A 176 0.30 15.81 -20.85
C HIS A 176 1.82 15.95 -20.67
N MET A 177 2.38 15.31 -19.65
CA MET A 177 3.83 15.24 -19.46
C MET A 177 4.54 14.56 -20.65
N ARG A 178 4.00 13.45 -21.20
CA ARG A 178 4.55 12.76 -22.39
C ARG A 178 4.54 13.62 -23.64
N LYS A 179 3.63 14.58 -23.75
CA LYS A 179 3.62 15.61 -24.83
C LYS A 179 4.67 16.71 -24.63
N GLY A 180 5.54 16.58 -23.64
CA GLY A 180 6.59 17.55 -23.34
C GLY A 180 6.12 18.78 -22.56
N LYS A 181 4.93 18.75 -21.99
CA LYS A 181 4.35 19.84 -21.19
C LYS A 181 4.61 19.72 -19.69
N GLY A 182 5.36 18.68 -19.26
CA GLY A 182 5.84 18.55 -17.90
C GLY A 182 7.07 19.42 -17.63
N ILE A 183 7.24 19.83 -16.38
CA ILE A 183 8.43 20.48 -15.87
C ILE A 183 9.51 19.41 -15.68
N LYS A 184 10.70 19.62 -16.25
CA LYS A 184 11.84 18.71 -16.09
C LYS A 184 12.50 18.92 -14.75
N GLY A 185 12.61 17.85 -13.95
CA GLY A 185 13.25 17.87 -12.66
C GLY A 185 14.27 16.74 -12.48
N PRO A 186 15.15 16.84 -11.49
CA PRO A 186 16.18 15.83 -11.23
C PRO A 186 15.61 14.47 -10.80
N PHE A 187 14.36 14.45 -10.34
CA PHE A 187 13.64 13.25 -9.89
C PHE A 187 12.54 12.83 -10.88
N GLY A 188 12.60 13.29 -12.13
CA GLY A 188 11.64 13.05 -13.18
C GLY A 188 10.67 14.22 -13.39
N ASP A 189 9.84 14.09 -14.42
CA ASP A 189 8.89 15.13 -14.82
C ASP A 189 7.77 15.28 -13.78
N PHE A 190 7.26 16.51 -13.64
CA PHE A 190 6.15 16.84 -12.77
C PHE A 190 5.29 17.97 -13.38
N LEU A 191 4.17 18.26 -12.72
CA LEU A 191 3.27 19.37 -13.03
C LEU A 191 3.04 20.20 -11.76
N TRP A 192 2.44 21.37 -11.90
CA TRP A 192 2.13 22.22 -10.79
C TRP A 192 0.71 22.01 -10.27
N LEU A 193 0.55 21.90 -8.96
CA LEU A 193 -0.71 22.13 -8.27
C LEU A 193 -0.71 23.55 -7.69
N ASP A 194 -1.55 24.40 -8.25
CA ASP A 194 -1.72 25.79 -7.83
C ASP A 194 -2.92 25.91 -6.87
N ILE A 195 -2.63 26.09 -5.58
CA ILE A 195 -3.64 26.42 -4.56
C ILE A 195 -3.59 27.87 -4.13
N THR A 196 -2.71 28.69 -4.69
CA THR A 196 -2.62 30.13 -4.41
C THR A 196 -3.93 30.86 -4.73
N VAL A 197 -4.66 30.32 -5.73
CA VAL A 197 -6.00 30.83 -6.13
C VAL A 197 -7.04 30.78 -5.03
N LEU A 198 -6.82 29.96 -3.98
CA LEU A 198 -7.74 29.86 -2.82
C LEU A 198 -7.54 31.01 -1.82
N GLY A 199 -6.39 31.69 -1.89
CA GLY A 199 -6.00 32.76 -0.99
C GLY A 199 -5.46 32.28 0.35
N ARG A 200 -4.56 33.06 0.93
CA ARG A 200 -3.84 32.75 2.18
C ARG A 200 -4.76 32.34 3.33
N ALA A 201 -5.83 33.12 3.59
CA ALA A 201 -6.72 32.85 4.72
C ALA A 201 -7.44 31.49 4.61
N HIS A 202 -7.80 31.07 3.39
CA HIS A 202 -8.43 29.76 3.17
C HIS A 202 -7.41 28.64 3.44
N ILE A 203 -6.19 28.76 2.89
CA ILE A 203 -5.12 27.75 3.05
C ILE A 203 -4.77 27.57 4.53
N GLU A 204 -4.53 28.66 5.25
CA GLU A 204 -4.17 28.63 6.68
C GLU A 204 -5.27 28.08 7.58
N LYS A 205 -6.52 28.20 7.18
CA LYS A 205 -7.66 27.68 7.94
C LYS A 205 -8.00 26.22 7.61
N ASN A 206 -8.02 25.85 6.32
CA ASN A 206 -8.61 24.60 5.85
C ASN A 206 -7.59 23.57 5.32
N LEU A 207 -6.36 24.01 4.99
CA LEU A 207 -5.29 23.22 4.38
C LEU A 207 -3.96 23.39 5.15
N ARG A 208 -4.05 23.45 6.47
CA ARG A 208 -2.90 23.71 7.36
C ARG A 208 -1.85 22.62 7.25
N GLU A 209 -2.27 21.34 7.26
CA GLU A 209 -1.32 20.22 7.12
C GLU A 209 -0.66 20.21 5.75
N VAL A 210 -1.38 20.61 4.69
CA VAL A 210 -0.77 20.77 3.35
C VAL A 210 0.31 21.84 3.37
N LYS A 211 0.07 22.97 4.05
CA LYS A 211 1.07 24.03 4.22
C LYS A 211 2.31 23.50 4.97
N ASP A 212 2.10 22.82 6.08
CA ASP A 212 3.17 22.23 6.90
C ASP A 212 3.99 21.21 6.07
N ILE A 213 3.35 20.31 5.32
CA ILE A 213 4.01 19.36 4.41
C ILE A 213 4.86 20.10 3.38
N CYS A 214 4.35 21.15 2.74
CA CYS A 214 5.08 21.93 1.76
C CYS A 214 6.31 22.60 2.37
N GLN A 215 6.17 23.18 3.56
CA GLN A 215 7.27 23.82 4.27
C GLN A 215 8.36 22.84 4.70
N TYR A 216 7.97 21.71 5.33
CA TYR A 216 8.93 20.75 5.87
C TYR A 216 9.62 19.89 4.81
N PHE A 217 8.94 19.53 3.73
CA PHE A 217 9.46 18.60 2.73
C PHE A 217 9.93 19.26 1.42
N LEU A 218 9.47 20.47 1.14
CA LEU A 218 9.83 21.19 -0.08
C LEU A 218 10.51 22.54 0.19
N GLY A 219 10.37 23.09 1.39
CA GLY A 219 10.87 24.43 1.74
C GLY A 219 10.11 25.57 1.04
N ILE A 220 8.85 25.36 0.64
CA ILE A 220 8.02 26.34 -0.07
C ILE A 220 6.80 26.77 0.78
N ASP A 221 6.26 27.97 0.51
CA ASP A 221 4.98 28.44 1.05
C ASP A 221 3.88 28.30 -0.01
N PRO A 222 2.97 27.34 0.09
CA PRO A 222 1.94 27.11 -0.93
C PRO A 222 0.86 28.20 -0.98
N THR A 223 0.96 29.24 -0.14
CA THR A 223 0.13 30.44 -0.27
C THR A 223 0.62 31.39 -1.37
N VAL A 224 1.86 31.22 -1.84
CA VAL A 224 2.51 32.03 -2.89
C VAL A 224 3.22 31.17 -3.95
N ASP A 225 3.61 29.93 -3.62
CA ASP A 225 4.33 29.01 -4.49
C ASP A 225 3.42 27.89 -5.00
N PHE A 226 3.70 27.38 -6.20
CA PHE A 226 3.04 26.19 -6.72
C PHE A 226 3.69 24.93 -6.17
N ILE A 227 2.88 23.89 -5.95
CA ILE A 227 3.32 22.61 -5.41
C ILE A 227 3.71 21.67 -6.55
N PRO A 228 4.94 21.12 -6.61
CA PRO A 228 5.33 20.16 -7.63
C PRO A 228 4.67 18.79 -7.36
N VAL A 229 3.85 18.29 -8.28
CA VAL A 229 3.08 17.07 -8.13
C VAL A 229 3.19 16.17 -9.37
N ARG A 230 3.04 14.86 -9.15
CA ARG A 230 2.88 13.88 -10.24
C ARG A 230 1.99 12.71 -9.84
N PRO A 231 1.39 12.01 -10.82
CA PRO A 231 0.70 10.76 -10.56
C PRO A 231 1.61 9.73 -9.89
N THR A 232 1.14 9.15 -8.79
CA THR A 232 1.94 8.26 -7.96
C THR A 232 1.08 7.11 -7.46
N GLN A 233 1.65 5.90 -7.35
CA GLN A 233 0.93 4.77 -6.79
C GLN A 233 0.41 5.14 -5.38
N HIS A 234 -0.85 4.79 -5.08
CA HIS A 234 -1.53 5.27 -3.89
C HIS A 234 -2.30 4.20 -3.12
N TYR A 235 -3.09 3.35 -3.80
CA TYR A 235 -3.97 2.39 -3.14
C TYR A 235 -4.01 1.06 -3.88
N SER A 236 -4.03 -0.03 -3.13
CA SER A 236 -4.13 -1.40 -3.65
C SER A 236 -5.54 -1.93 -3.41
N MET A 237 -6.33 -2.19 -4.47
CA MET A 237 -7.66 -2.78 -4.34
C MET A 237 -7.63 -4.31 -4.30
N GLY A 238 -6.52 -4.91 -4.75
CA GLY A 238 -6.24 -6.33 -4.63
C GLY A 238 -5.57 -6.71 -3.32
N GLY A 239 -5.56 -7.98 -3.01
CA GLY A 239 -4.97 -8.49 -1.77
C GLY A 239 -5.42 -9.91 -1.45
N ILE A 240 -5.46 -10.25 -0.18
CA ILE A 240 -5.93 -11.56 0.32
C ILE A 240 -7.42 -11.71 -0.01
N ARG A 241 -7.75 -12.75 -0.77
CA ARG A 241 -9.15 -13.02 -1.12
C ARG A 241 -9.91 -13.49 0.10
N THR A 242 -11.01 -12.82 0.40
CA THR A 242 -11.91 -13.12 1.51
C THR A 242 -13.34 -13.33 1.03
N ASP A 243 -14.14 -13.98 1.88
CA ASP A 243 -15.60 -13.98 1.77
C ASP A 243 -16.20 -12.68 2.37
N HIS A 244 -17.52 -12.61 2.46
CA HIS A 244 -18.24 -11.45 3.01
C HIS A 244 -18.03 -11.25 4.53
N GLN A 245 -17.48 -12.23 5.23
CA GLN A 245 -17.14 -12.16 6.66
C GLN A 245 -15.67 -11.78 6.88
N GLY A 246 -14.91 -11.54 5.81
CA GLY A 246 -13.48 -11.27 5.89
C GLY A 246 -12.63 -12.51 6.09
N GLN A 247 -13.20 -13.72 6.05
CA GLN A 247 -12.46 -14.96 6.23
C GLN A 247 -11.93 -15.48 4.89
N SER A 248 -10.73 -16.07 4.88
CA SER A 248 -10.23 -16.81 3.72
C SER A 248 -11.09 -18.06 3.47
N PRO A 249 -11.66 -18.25 2.27
CA PRO A 249 -12.45 -19.44 1.96
C PRO A 249 -11.64 -20.76 1.99
N TRP A 250 -10.32 -20.66 1.86
CA TRP A 250 -9.43 -21.83 1.72
C TRP A 250 -8.62 -22.13 2.98
N LEU A 251 -8.39 -21.13 3.82
CA LEU A 251 -7.61 -21.27 5.05
C LEU A 251 -8.45 -20.74 6.22
N ARG A 252 -9.21 -21.63 6.86
CA ARG A 252 -10.12 -21.28 7.94
C ARG A 252 -9.37 -20.66 9.12
N GLY A 253 -10.01 -19.69 9.81
CA GLY A 253 -9.38 -18.94 10.90
C GLY A 253 -8.38 -17.87 10.45
N LEU A 254 -8.12 -17.73 9.14
CA LEU A 254 -7.44 -16.58 8.58
C LEU A 254 -8.47 -15.56 8.11
N PHE A 255 -8.40 -14.37 8.67
CA PHE A 255 -9.22 -13.21 8.31
C PHE A 255 -8.35 -12.10 7.75
N ALA A 256 -8.94 -11.22 6.94
CA ALA A 256 -8.27 -10.01 6.47
C ALA A 256 -9.28 -8.88 6.33
N CYS A 257 -8.86 -7.64 6.65
CA CYS A 257 -9.68 -6.44 6.52
C CYS A 257 -8.84 -5.21 6.18
N GLY A 258 -9.49 -4.21 5.60
CA GLY A 258 -8.82 -3.02 5.06
C GLY A 258 -8.01 -3.33 3.80
N GLU A 259 -7.02 -2.52 3.48
CA GLU A 259 -6.28 -2.55 2.20
C GLU A 259 -5.46 -3.83 1.95
N VAL A 260 -5.30 -4.71 2.94
CA VAL A 260 -4.67 -6.03 2.73
C VAL A 260 -5.62 -7.04 2.09
N ALA A 261 -6.92 -6.84 2.23
CA ALA A 261 -7.97 -7.73 1.77
C ALA A 261 -8.45 -7.38 0.35
N CYS A 262 -8.94 -8.37 -0.39
CA CYS A 262 -9.64 -8.19 -1.65
C CYS A 262 -11.11 -8.56 -1.49
N TRP A 263 -11.96 -7.54 -1.34
CA TRP A 263 -13.42 -7.66 -1.20
C TRP A 263 -14.18 -7.46 -2.51
N ASP A 264 -13.50 -7.06 -3.59
CA ASP A 264 -14.07 -6.51 -4.83
C ASP A 264 -14.90 -5.21 -4.62
N LEU A 265 -14.80 -4.59 -3.44
CA LEU A 265 -15.61 -3.44 -3.04
C LEU A 265 -15.34 -2.18 -3.88
N HIS A 266 -14.08 -1.96 -4.24
CA HIS A 266 -13.63 -0.72 -4.88
C HIS A 266 -13.49 -0.83 -6.40
N GLY A 267 -13.64 -2.02 -6.98
CA GLY A 267 -13.32 -2.25 -8.39
C GLY A 267 -11.87 -1.89 -8.71
N PHE A 268 -11.63 -1.13 -9.78
CA PHE A 268 -10.29 -0.71 -10.21
C PHE A 268 -10.01 0.79 -10.00
N ASN A 269 -10.92 1.50 -9.32
CA ASN A 269 -10.72 2.91 -8.95
C ASN A 269 -11.53 3.26 -7.70
N ARG A 270 -10.87 3.22 -6.55
CA ARG A 270 -11.49 3.55 -5.27
C ARG A 270 -11.85 5.05 -5.20
N LEU A 271 -13.07 5.38 -4.80
CA LEU A 271 -13.51 6.75 -4.59
C LEU A 271 -12.89 7.35 -3.33
N GLY A 272 -12.72 8.68 -3.33
CA GLY A 272 -12.17 9.42 -2.20
C GLY A 272 -12.94 9.18 -0.90
N GLY A 273 -12.22 8.96 0.21
CA GLY A 273 -12.78 8.67 1.53
C GLY A 273 -13.20 7.21 1.76
N ASN A 274 -13.44 6.42 0.71
CA ASN A 274 -13.97 5.05 0.86
C ASN A 274 -12.98 4.07 1.50
N SER A 275 -11.66 4.28 1.38
CA SER A 275 -10.70 3.37 2.03
C SER A 275 -10.78 3.47 3.56
N VAL A 276 -10.88 4.69 4.08
CA VAL A 276 -11.00 4.90 5.52
C VAL A 276 -12.35 4.39 6.03
N ALA A 277 -13.44 4.64 5.29
CA ALA A 277 -14.75 4.10 5.61
C ALA A 277 -14.72 2.56 5.64
N GLU A 278 -14.07 1.92 4.65
CA GLU A 278 -13.87 0.48 4.63
C GLU A 278 -13.10 -0.01 5.86
N THR A 279 -11.96 0.60 6.19
CA THR A 279 -11.15 0.11 7.33
C THR A 279 -11.92 0.14 8.64
N VAL A 280 -12.75 1.18 8.87
CA VAL A 280 -13.59 1.28 10.07
C VAL A 280 -14.69 0.22 10.05
N VAL A 281 -15.48 0.15 8.98
CA VAL A 281 -16.63 -0.77 8.89
C VAL A 281 -16.16 -2.23 8.86
N ALA A 282 -15.15 -2.53 8.04
CA ALA A 282 -14.62 -3.90 7.96
C ALA A 282 -13.96 -4.32 9.27
N GLY A 283 -13.24 -3.41 9.94
CA GLY A 283 -12.65 -3.69 11.26
C GLY A 283 -13.69 -4.07 12.30
N MET A 284 -14.82 -3.34 12.33
CA MET A 284 -15.95 -3.66 13.23
C MET A 284 -16.58 -5.01 12.91
N LEU A 285 -16.97 -5.22 11.65
CA LEU A 285 -17.65 -6.45 11.22
C LEU A 285 -16.77 -7.69 11.36
N VAL A 286 -15.51 -7.60 10.92
CA VAL A 286 -14.57 -8.73 11.06
C VAL A 286 -14.29 -9.04 12.51
N GLY A 287 -14.23 -8.02 13.39
CA GLY A 287 -14.11 -8.23 14.83
C GLY A 287 -15.25 -9.10 15.42
N GLU A 288 -16.50 -8.83 15.01
CA GLU A 288 -17.67 -9.63 15.40
C GLU A 288 -17.57 -11.06 14.84
N TYR A 289 -17.30 -11.23 13.55
CA TYR A 289 -17.16 -12.55 12.92
C TYR A 289 -16.02 -13.39 13.50
N VAL A 290 -14.91 -12.76 13.88
CA VAL A 290 -13.80 -13.43 14.58
C VAL A 290 -14.23 -13.92 15.95
N ALA A 291 -14.99 -13.13 16.71
CA ALA A 291 -15.52 -13.54 18.01
C ALA A 291 -16.47 -14.74 17.86
N ASP A 292 -17.39 -14.67 16.89
CA ASP A 292 -18.31 -15.76 16.57
C ASP A 292 -17.55 -17.03 16.14
N PHE A 293 -16.58 -16.92 15.25
CA PHE A 293 -15.73 -18.05 14.84
C PHE A 293 -15.00 -18.68 16.03
N CYS A 294 -14.43 -17.87 16.91
CA CYS A 294 -13.74 -18.38 18.10
C CYS A 294 -14.67 -19.11 19.09
N ALA A 295 -15.97 -18.87 19.04
CA ALA A 295 -16.97 -19.57 19.83
C ALA A 295 -17.41 -20.92 19.24
N THR A 296 -17.15 -21.17 17.95
CA THR A 296 -17.51 -22.42 17.27
C THR A 296 -16.63 -23.60 17.71
N PRO A 297 -17.09 -24.85 17.54
CA PRO A 297 -16.23 -26.03 17.75
C PRO A 297 -14.96 -26.00 16.92
N GLU A 298 -15.03 -25.49 15.69
CA GLU A 298 -13.87 -25.31 14.81
C GLU A 298 -12.86 -24.30 15.39
N GLY A 299 -13.31 -23.17 15.93
CA GLY A 299 -12.46 -22.18 16.60
C GLY A 299 -11.87 -22.65 17.93
N GLN A 300 -12.43 -23.71 18.56
CA GLN A 300 -11.99 -24.24 19.85
C GLN A 300 -10.97 -25.39 19.74
N VAL A 301 -10.58 -25.79 18.54
CA VAL A 301 -9.63 -26.91 18.33
C VAL A 301 -8.29 -26.60 19.01
N LYS A 302 -7.76 -27.61 19.71
CA LYS A 302 -6.45 -27.51 20.37
C LYS A 302 -5.33 -27.39 19.33
N ILE A 303 -4.46 -26.41 19.52
CA ILE A 303 -3.34 -26.12 18.60
C ILE A 303 -2.13 -26.94 19.01
N SER A 304 -1.51 -27.61 18.03
CA SER A 304 -0.29 -28.40 18.24
C SER A 304 0.94 -27.52 18.40
N THR A 305 1.63 -27.65 19.52
CA THR A 305 2.91 -26.96 19.77
C THR A 305 4.03 -27.50 18.88
N ALA A 306 3.98 -28.79 18.49
CA ALA A 306 4.94 -29.39 17.59
C ALA A 306 4.92 -28.73 16.22
N LEU A 307 3.73 -28.45 15.67
CA LEU A 307 3.57 -27.73 14.42
C LEU A 307 4.18 -26.32 14.49
N ALA A 308 3.95 -25.60 15.58
CA ALA A 308 4.53 -24.28 15.79
C ALA A 308 6.08 -24.31 15.81
N GLN A 309 6.65 -25.34 16.44
CA GLN A 309 8.11 -25.52 16.46
C GLN A 309 8.68 -25.81 15.05
N ASP A 310 7.92 -26.50 14.18
CA ASP A 310 8.34 -26.71 12.80
C ASP A 310 8.44 -25.39 12.02
N PHE A 311 7.45 -24.51 12.16
CA PHE A 311 7.49 -23.18 11.55
C PHE A 311 8.63 -22.34 12.11
N LEU A 312 8.83 -22.32 13.43
CA LEU A 312 9.96 -21.62 14.06
C LEU A 312 11.30 -22.07 13.49
N ARG A 313 11.51 -23.39 13.37
CA ARG A 313 12.75 -23.95 12.81
C ARG A 313 12.97 -23.54 11.36
N ARG A 314 11.91 -23.50 10.54
CA ARG A 314 12.00 -23.09 9.12
C ARG A 314 12.40 -21.62 9.00
N GLU A 315 11.75 -20.74 9.76
CA GLU A 315 12.07 -19.31 9.73
C GLU A 315 13.48 -19.04 10.29
N GLN A 316 13.86 -19.70 11.39
CA GLN A 316 15.21 -19.60 11.92
C GLN A 316 16.26 -20.02 10.90
N ALA A 317 16.08 -21.18 10.24
CA ALA A 317 16.99 -21.65 9.21
C ALA A 317 17.05 -20.69 8.00
N GLY A 318 15.97 -19.96 7.70
CA GLY A 318 15.96 -18.90 6.70
C GLY A 318 16.86 -17.72 7.11
N ILE A 319 16.73 -17.25 8.32
CA ILE A 319 17.55 -16.18 8.90
C ILE A 319 19.02 -16.60 8.97
N ASP A 320 19.30 -17.80 9.49
CA ASP A 320 20.67 -18.32 9.64
C ASP A 320 21.40 -18.40 8.30
N ARG A 321 20.71 -18.80 7.23
CA ARG A 321 21.28 -18.81 5.87
C ARG A 321 21.67 -17.40 5.38
N LEU A 322 20.87 -16.39 5.68
CA LEU A 322 21.20 -15.01 5.31
C LEU A 322 22.39 -14.48 6.12
N LEU A 323 22.48 -14.84 7.40
CA LEU A 323 23.56 -14.42 8.30
C LEU A 323 24.89 -15.17 8.04
N ALA A 324 24.83 -16.40 7.54
CA ALA A 324 25.99 -17.29 7.37
C ALA A 324 26.96 -16.85 6.26
N ARG A 325 26.52 -16.00 5.34
CA ARG A 325 27.33 -15.61 4.17
C ARG A 325 27.07 -14.17 3.72
N PRO A 326 28.10 -13.44 3.30
CA PRO A 326 27.89 -12.27 2.44
C PRO A 326 27.30 -12.78 1.11
N GLY A 327 26.13 -12.25 0.73
CA GLY A 327 25.53 -12.55 -0.56
C GLY A 327 26.37 -12.00 -1.72
N ARG A 328 26.24 -12.61 -2.91
CA ARG A 328 26.83 -12.07 -4.14
C ARG A 328 26.01 -10.93 -4.71
N GLU A 329 24.72 -10.88 -4.34
CA GLU A 329 23.76 -9.89 -4.83
C GLU A 329 23.53 -8.78 -3.80
N ASN A 330 23.26 -7.59 -4.32
CA ASN A 330 22.93 -6.42 -3.52
C ASN A 330 21.42 -6.25 -3.43
N ALA A 331 20.85 -6.37 -2.22
CA ALA A 331 19.41 -6.25 -1.99
C ALA A 331 18.85 -4.89 -2.43
N ILE A 332 19.58 -3.79 -2.23
CA ILE A 332 19.15 -2.44 -2.66
C ILE A 332 19.08 -2.38 -4.18
N ALA A 333 20.07 -2.91 -4.89
CA ALA A 333 20.11 -2.90 -6.35
C ALA A 333 18.96 -3.74 -6.96
N ILE A 334 18.64 -4.91 -6.37
CA ILE A 334 17.50 -5.73 -6.78
C ILE A 334 16.18 -5.00 -6.50
N ARG A 335 16.04 -4.39 -5.32
CA ARG A 335 14.86 -3.58 -4.98
C ARG A 335 14.64 -2.46 -5.97
N GLN A 336 15.66 -1.68 -6.27
CA GLN A 336 15.58 -0.59 -7.25
C GLN A 336 15.25 -1.09 -8.65
N ALA A 337 15.76 -2.25 -9.05
CA ALA A 337 15.40 -2.86 -10.33
C ALA A 337 13.92 -3.27 -10.37
N MET A 338 13.40 -3.91 -9.31
CA MET A 338 11.98 -4.24 -9.16
C MET A 338 11.13 -2.95 -9.24
N GLU A 339 11.47 -1.93 -8.48
CA GLU A 339 10.75 -0.65 -8.45
C GLU A 339 10.71 0.02 -9.83
N ARG A 340 11.80 -0.04 -10.61
CA ARG A 340 11.83 0.45 -12.00
C ARG A 340 10.88 -0.36 -12.90
N VAL A 341 10.98 -1.69 -12.87
CA VAL A 341 10.09 -2.56 -13.67
C VAL A 341 8.63 -2.27 -13.37
N MET A 342 8.27 -2.20 -12.09
CA MET A 342 6.89 -1.92 -11.68
C MET A 342 6.42 -0.52 -12.10
N THR A 343 7.28 0.49 -11.99
CA THR A 343 6.94 1.87 -12.39
C THR A 343 6.78 2.03 -13.89
N ASP A 344 7.72 1.48 -14.66
CA ASP A 344 7.80 1.73 -16.09
C ASP A 344 6.86 0.85 -16.91
N ARG A 345 6.66 -0.41 -16.49
CA ARG A 345 5.91 -1.43 -17.25
C ARG A 345 4.56 -1.83 -16.64
N VAL A 346 4.41 -1.70 -15.32
CA VAL A 346 3.17 -2.06 -14.58
C VAL A 346 2.55 -0.81 -13.93
N GLY A 347 2.79 0.35 -14.54
CA GLY A 347 2.32 1.65 -14.10
C GLY A 347 0.95 2.04 -14.66
N LEU A 348 0.77 3.34 -14.95
CA LEU A 348 -0.47 3.92 -15.48
C LEU A 348 -0.82 3.49 -16.92
N PHE A 349 0.19 3.15 -17.72
CA PHE A 349 0.03 2.70 -19.10
C PHE A 349 0.65 1.32 -19.23
N ARG A 350 -0.16 0.35 -19.55
CA ARG A 350 0.22 -1.06 -19.65
C ARG A 350 -0.02 -1.56 -21.04
N LYS A 351 0.96 -2.25 -21.61
CA LYS A 351 0.89 -2.87 -22.93
C LYS A 351 1.38 -4.31 -22.84
N GLY A 352 0.79 -5.22 -23.62
CA GLY A 352 1.14 -6.64 -23.60
C GLY A 352 2.65 -6.90 -23.60
N PRO A 353 3.42 -6.42 -24.60
CA PRO A 353 4.88 -6.65 -24.66
C PRO A 353 5.65 -6.10 -23.45
N ASP A 354 5.21 -4.95 -22.87
CA ASP A 354 5.84 -4.38 -21.68
C ASP A 354 5.55 -5.25 -20.45
N LEU A 355 4.33 -5.80 -20.33
CA LEU A 355 3.93 -6.69 -19.24
C LEU A 355 4.63 -8.05 -19.34
N GLU A 356 4.80 -8.62 -20.54
CA GLU A 356 5.58 -9.84 -20.78
C GLU A 356 7.03 -9.65 -20.34
N ALA A 357 7.65 -8.54 -20.74
CA ALA A 357 8.99 -8.19 -20.29
C ALA A 357 9.06 -8.00 -18.77
N ALA A 358 8.07 -7.35 -18.16
CA ALA A 358 8.01 -7.18 -16.70
C ALA A 358 7.98 -8.52 -15.96
N VAL A 359 7.15 -9.47 -16.41
CA VAL A 359 7.08 -10.81 -15.81
C VAL A 359 8.44 -11.52 -15.90
N ALA A 360 9.10 -11.50 -17.08
CA ALA A 360 10.38 -12.13 -17.26
C ALA A 360 11.48 -11.48 -16.39
N GLU A 361 11.53 -10.15 -16.33
CA GLU A 361 12.50 -9.43 -15.51
C GLU A 361 12.28 -9.66 -14.01
N LEU A 362 11.02 -9.66 -13.51
CA LEU A 362 10.71 -9.94 -12.11
C LEU A 362 11.06 -11.40 -11.72
N GLN A 363 10.84 -12.36 -12.61
CA GLN A 363 11.27 -13.75 -12.41
C GLN A 363 12.80 -13.83 -12.29
N ALA A 364 13.54 -13.16 -13.15
CA ALA A 364 15.00 -13.12 -13.09
C ALA A 364 15.48 -12.44 -11.78
N LEU A 365 14.85 -11.39 -11.34
CA LEU A 365 15.15 -10.73 -10.05
C LEU A 365 14.86 -11.66 -8.86
N LEU A 366 13.78 -12.44 -8.91
CA LEU A 366 13.45 -13.41 -7.86
C LEU A 366 14.52 -14.54 -7.77
N VAL A 367 15.03 -15.00 -8.90
CA VAL A 367 16.14 -15.97 -8.93
C VAL A 367 17.39 -15.34 -8.30
N ARG A 368 17.76 -14.11 -8.67
CA ARG A 368 18.90 -13.39 -8.11
C ARG A 368 18.75 -13.19 -6.60
N ALA A 369 17.54 -12.88 -6.12
CA ALA A 369 17.25 -12.73 -4.69
C ALA A 369 17.52 -14.02 -3.87
N GLY A 370 17.60 -15.18 -4.50
CA GLY A 370 18.04 -16.44 -3.87
C GLY A 370 19.52 -16.44 -3.44
N ASP A 371 20.34 -15.53 -3.96
CA ASP A 371 21.77 -15.40 -3.62
C ASP A 371 22.06 -14.19 -2.70
N LEU A 372 21.02 -13.68 -2.02
CA LEU A 372 21.16 -12.65 -1.00
C LEU A 372 21.83 -13.20 0.26
N GLY A 373 22.56 -12.35 0.92
CA GLY A 373 23.13 -12.53 2.24
C GLY A 373 23.41 -11.15 2.84
N VAL A 374 23.90 -11.10 4.05
CA VAL A 374 24.19 -9.86 4.75
C VAL A 374 25.67 -9.74 5.10
N ARG A 375 26.19 -8.53 5.14
CA ARG A 375 27.57 -8.25 5.53
C ARG A 375 27.74 -8.24 7.05
N ASN A 376 26.71 -7.71 7.74
CA ASN A 376 26.69 -7.69 9.19
C ASN A 376 25.92 -8.92 9.70
N PRO A 377 26.59 -9.89 10.37
CA PRO A 377 25.96 -11.10 10.87
C PRO A 377 25.14 -10.90 12.15
N TYR A 378 24.95 -9.67 12.61
CA TYR A 378 24.16 -9.38 13.81
C TYR A 378 22.67 -9.73 13.60
N PRO A 379 22.11 -10.60 14.45
CA PRO A 379 20.73 -11.08 14.25
C PRO A 379 19.64 -10.14 14.73
N GLY A 380 19.96 -9.14 15.56
CA GLY A 380 19.00 -8.20 16.16
C GLY A 380 18.60 -7.06 15.23
N ALA A 381 18.77 -5.81 15.69
CA ALA A 381 18.45 -4.60 14.92
C ALA A 381 19.40 -4.45 13.71
N ASN A 382 19.05 -5.09 12.59
CA ASN A 382 19.86 -5.16 11.37
C ASN A 382 18.97 -4.85 10.14
N PRO A 383 18.96 -3.60 9.65
CA PRO A 383 18.17 -3.21 8.48
C PRO A 383 18.54 -3.97 7.20
N GLU A 384 19.80 -4.35 7.04
CA GLU A 384 20.23 -5.13 5.88
C GLU A 384 19.58 -6.53 5.87
N LEU A 385 19.54 -7.19 7.03
CA LEU A 385 18.87 -8.48 7.21
C LEU A 385 17.36 -8.36 6.96
N VAL A 386 16.72 -7.30 7.48
CA VAL A 386 15.30 -7.02 7.27
C VAL A 386 15.00 -6.89 5.78
N LEU A 387 15.78 -6.13 5.03
CA LEU A 387 15.61 -6.01 3.58
C LEU A 387 15.86 -7.34 2.87
N ALA A 388 16.88 -8.10 3.27
CA ALA A 388 17.25 -9.35 2.63
C ALA A 388 16.15 -10.42 2.70
N TYR A 389 15.43 -10.56 3.83
CA TYR A 389 14.33 -11.53 3.92
C TYR A 389 12.99 -11.00 3.39
N ARG A 390 12.77 -9.69 3.34
CA ARG A 390 11.54 -9.09 2.77
C ARG A 390 11.55 -9.06 1.25
N LEU A 391 12.69 -8.80 0.64
CA LEU A 391 12.80 -8.57 -0.80
C LEU A 391 12.27 -9.73 -1.68
N PRO A 392 12.55 -11.02 -1.40
CA PRO A 392 11.94 -12.12 -2.14
C PRO A 392 10.41 -12.13 -2.05
N ARG A 393 9.84 -11.70 -0.92
CA ARG A 393 8.41 -11.57 -0.69
C ARG A 393 7.81 -10.43 -1.49
N MET A 394 8.48 -9.26 -1.51
CA MET A 394 8.10 -8.13 -2.36
C MET A 394 8.07 -8.53 -3.84
N LEU A 395 9.09 -9.25 -4.30
CA LEU A 395 9.19 -9.73 -5.69
C LEU A 395 8.06 -10.71 -6.05
N LYS A 396 7.62 -11.58 -5.13
CA LYS A 396 6.46 -12.47 -5.35
C LYS A 396 5.18 -11.67 -5.53
N VAL A 397 4.96 -10.63 -4.72
CA VAL A 397 3.79 -9.75 -4.85
C VAL A 397 3.85 -8.97 -6.16
N ALA A 398 5.02 -8.41 -6.51
CA ALA A 398 5.24 -7.70 -7.77
C ALA A 398 4.99 -8.59 -8.99
N LEU A 399 5.51 -9.81 -8.96
CA LEU A 399 5.29 -10.82 -10.01
C LEU A 399 3.80 -11.17 -10.12
N GLY A 400 3.11 -11.38 -9.00
CA GLY A 400 1.67 -11.64 -8.99
C GLY A 400 0.86 -10.48 -9.61
N ALA A 401 1.23 -9.23 -9.31
CA ALA A 401 0.60 -8.05 -9.91
C ALA A 401 0.88 -7.95 -11.44
N ALA A 402 2.11 -8.21 -11.87
CA ALA A 402 2.46 -8.20 -13.30
C ALA A 402 1.77 -9.31 -14.08
N MET A 403 1.71 -10.54 -13.52
CA MET A 403 1.00 -11.68 -14.13
C MET A 403 -0.50 -11.43 -14.21
N GLY A 404 -1.12 -10.89 -13.17
CA GLY A 404 -2.53 -10.50 -13.17
C GLY A 404 -2.83 -9.44 -14.23
N ALA A 405 -1.96 -8.44 -14.36
CA ALA A 405 -2.06 -7.42 -15.40
C ALA A 405 -1.94 -8.03 -16.80
N LEU A 406 -0.98 -8.93 -17.02
CA LEU A 406 -0.81 -9.59 -18.33
C LEU A 406 -2.01 -10.46 -18.72
N ALA A 407 -2.62 -11.14 -17.74
CA ALA A 407 -3.77 -11.99 -17.98
C ALA A 407 -5.09 -11.23 -18.25
N ARG A 408 -5.17 -9.95 -17.84
CA ARG A 408 -6.35 -9.11 -18.03
C ARG A 408 -6.35 -8.46 -19.41
N THR A 409 -7.42 -8.67 -20.18
CA THR A 409 -7.51 -8.20 -21.56
C THR A 409 -8.39 -6.95 -21.75
N GLU A 410 -9.17 -6.58 -20.73
CA GLU A 410 -9.95 -5.34 -20.75
C GLU A 410 -9.21 -4.17 -20.10
N SER A 411 -9.50 -2.95 -20.53
CA SER A 411 -9.00 -1.72 -19.87
C SER A 411 -10.02 -1.24 -18.82
N ARG A 412 -9.57 -1.05 -17.58
CA ARG A 412 -10.38 -0.49 -16.49
C ARG A 412 -9.50 0.12 -15.38
N GLY A 413 -9.89 1.29 -14.88
CA GLY A 413 -9.11 2.03 -13.90
C GLY A 413 -7.71 2.38 -14.44
N ALA A 414 -6.68 1.98 -13.72
CA ALA A 414 -5.28 2.15 -14.12
C ALA A 414 -4.75 0.99 -15.00
N HIS A 415 -5.60 0.05 -15.39
CA HIS A 415 -5.20 -1.04 -16.29
C HIS A 415 -5.64 -0.81 -17.72
#